data_acd9fea220435950a8f34cad8dc5c2c4
#
_entry.id   acd9fea220435950a8f34cad8dc5c2c4
#
_cell.length_a   1.000
_cell.length_b   1.000
_cell.length_c   1.000
_cell.angle_alpha   90.00
_cell.angle_beta   90.00
_cell.angle_gamma   90.00
#
_symmetry.space_group_name_H-M   'P 1'
#
loop_
_entity.id
_entity.type
_entity.pdbx_description
1 polymer ?
#
loop_
_entity_poly.entity_id
_entity_poly.type
_entity_poly.pdbx_seq_one_letter_code
_entity_poly.pdbx_strand_id
1 'polypeptide(L)'
;MSFRPTLLVAALALVAAIPSTAQTTSDPITASEVEAAQQAWGEGIVAIGQVFSDGGDYRARAMEHILTHYAYGANQTILFKPTLAAEDQFRGSFAGALSYFVGTEGTEDGGFAIAPYTDVRWENEGTVISEDGQMAVAMGNYFFTGTDGNETKVEYSFAYAKDRNGDLEILLHHSSLPFSAN
;
A
#
# COMPACT_ATOMS: atom_id res chain seq x y z
N MET A 1 -43.72 -70.80 27.09
CA MET A 1 -42.40 -70.36 26.71
C MET A 1 -42.56 -69.43 25.49
N SER A 2 -42.49 -68.14 25.71
CA SER A 2 -42.72 -67.11 24.66
C SER A 2 -41.39 -66.45 24.32
N PHE A 3 -40.88 -66.65 23.10
CA PHE A 3 -39.66 -65.98 22.60
C PHE A 3 -40.05 -64.61 22.03
N ARG A 4 -39.47 -63.57 22.55
CA ARG A 4 -39.51 -62.22 21.98
C ARG A 4 -38.28 -61.95 21.14
N PRO A 5 -38.37 -61.52 19.88
CA PRO A 5 -37.22 -61.10 19.11
C PRO A 5 -36.84 -59.68 19.47
N THR A 6 -35.55 -59.49 19.78
CA THR A 6 -34.94 -58.14 20.00
C THR A 6 -34.53 -57.57 18.65
N LEU A 7 -35.17 -56.44 18.25
CA LEU A 7 -34.78 -55.69 17.08
C LEU A 7 -33.53 -54.83 17.41
N LEU A 8 -32.44 -55.10 16.71
CA LEU A 8 -31.22 -54.28 16.74
C LEU A 8 -31.40 -53.15 15.73
N VAL A 9 -31.51 -51.93 16.21
CA VAL A 9 -31.54 -50.72 15.36
C VAL A 9 -30.09 -50.26 15.17
N ALA A 10 -29.55 -50.44 13.95
CA ALA A 10 -28.27 -49.94 13.55
C ALA A 10 -28.44 -48.43 13.18
N ALA A 11 -27.87 -47.54 13.96
CA ALA A 11 -27.81 -46.10 13.63
C ALA A 11 -26.65 -45.87 12.64
N LEU A 12 -26.98 -45.54 11.40
CA LEU A 12 -26.05 -45.13 10.36
C LEU A 12 -25.69 -43.65 10.59
N ALA A 13 -24.49 -43.38 11.09
CA ALA A 13 -23.99 -41.98 11.23
C ALA A 13 -23.53 -41.47 9.85
N LEU A 14 -24.30 -40.56 9.28
CA LEU A 14 -23.94 -39.85 8.05
C LEU A 14 -22.90 -38.78 8.40
N VAL A 15 -21.62 -39.02 8.12
CA VAL A 15 -20.57 -38.00 8.21
C VAL A 15 -20.67 -37.14 6.98
N ALA A 16 -21.25 -35.92 7.13
CA ALA A 16 -21.26 -34.90 6.11
C ALA A 16 -19.81 -34.38 5.94
N ALA A 17 -19.19 -34.65 4.79
CA ALA A 17 -17.94 -34.05 4.41
C ALA A 17 -18.20 -32.54 4.18
N ILE A 18 -17.63 -31.68 5.03
CA ILE A 18 -17.61 -30.23 4.83
C ILE A 18 -16.66 -29.97 3.66
N PRO A 19 -17.09 -29.33 2.55
CA PRO A 19 -16.18 -28.97 1.49
C PRO A 19 -15.13 -28.00 2.07
N SER A 20 -13.86 -28.41 2.06
CA SER A 20 -12.74 -27.52 2.32
C SER A 20 -12.73 -26.51 1.16
N THR A 21 -13.10 -25.26 1.43
CA THR A 21 -12.86 -24.16 0.49
C THR A 21 -11.35 -24.03 0.37
N ALA A 22 -10.79 -24.46 -0.77
CA ALA A 22 -9.41 -24.17 -1.10
C ALA A 22 -9.26 -22.63 -1.08
N GLN A 23 -8.47 -22.13 -0.14
CA GLN A 23 -8.01 -20.75 -0.16
C GLN A 23 -7.17 -20.63 -1.43
N THR A 24 -7.64 -19.85 -2.41
CA THR A 24 -6.81 -19.44 -3.54
C THR A 24 -5.72 -18.55 -2.96
N THR A 25 -4.54 -19.12 -2.72
CA THR A 25 -3.34 -18.33 -2.44
C THR A 25 -2.99 -17.61 -3.74
N SER A 26 -2.89 -16.28 -3.69
CA SER A 26 -2.31 -15.52 -4.79
C SER A 26 -0.87 -15.98 -5.04
N ASP A 27 -0.39 -15.86 -6.27
CA ASP A 27 1.01 -16.14 -6.58
C ASP A 27 1.94 -15.32 -5.65
N PRO A 28 3.08 -15.89 -5.22
CA PRO A 28 4.04 -15.19 -4.38
C PRO A 28 4.47 -13.85 -4.99
N ILE A 29 4.65 -12.85 -4.13
CA ILE A 29 5.21 -11.56 -4.53
C ILE A 29 6.63 -11.76 -5.06
N THR A 30 6.99 -11.01 -6.10
CA THR A 30 8.34 -10.97 -6.67
C THR A 30 8.97 -9.60 -6.50
N ALA A 31 10.31 -9.52 -6.54
CA ALA A 31 11.02 -8.24 -6.48
C ALA A 31 10.64 -7.33 -7.66
N SER A 32 10.44 -7.89 -8.85
CA SER A 32 10.02 -7.12 -10.03
C SER A 32 8.61 -6.54 -9.91
N GLU A 33 7.67 -7.22 -9.22
CA GLU A 33 6.36 -6.63 -8.92
C GLU A 33 6.49 -5.45 -7.96
N VAL A 34 7.38 -5.52 -6.97
CA VAL A 34 7.66 -4.41 -6.05
C VAL A 34 8.25 -3.22 -6.82
N GLU A 35 9.23 -3.44 -7.69
CA GLU A 35 9.83 -2.40 -8.53
C GLU A 35 8.78 -1.74 -9.46
N ALA A 36 7.91 -2.55 -10.06
CA ALA A 36 6.82 -2.02 -10.91
C ALA A 36 5.81 -1.20 -10.09
N ALA A 37 5.46 -1.61 -8.88
CA ALA A 37 4.58 -0.86 -7.98
C ALA A 37 5.22 0.47 -7.54
N GLN A 38 6.53 0.49 -7.28
CA GLN A 38 7.29 1.70 -6.97
C GLN A 38 7.27 2.69 -8.14
N GLN A 39 7.56 2.20 -9.36
CA GLN A 39 7.53 3.03 -10.55
C GLN A 39 6.13 3.63 -10.78
N ALA A 40 5.07 2.82 -10.72
CA ALA A 40 3.70 3.28 -10.89
C ALA A 40 3.30 4.31 -9.81
N TRP A 41 3.76 4.13 -8.57
CA TRP A 41 3.57 5.12 -7.52
C TRP A 41 4.24 6.45 -7.87
N GLY A 42 5.50 6.44 -8.30
CA GLY A 42 6.25 7.64 -8.70
C GLY A 42 5.59 8.38 -9.89
N GLU A 43 5.22 7.65 -10.93
CA GLU A 43 4.48 8.19 -12.08
C GLU A 43 3.15 8.83 -11.65
N GLY A 44 2.47 8.23 -10.68
CA GLY A 44 1.24 8.76 -10.12
C GLY A 44 1.44 10.10 -9.40
N ILE A 45 2.55 10.28 -8.66
CA ILE A 45 2.91 11.57 -8.02
C ILE A 45 3.13 12.65 -9.08
N VAL A 46 3.91 12.36 -10.12
CA VAL A 46 4.13 13.29 -11.24
C VAL A 46 2.81 13.68 -11.90
N ALA A 47 1.93 12.70 -12.13
CA ALA A 47 0.62 12.96 -12.76
C ALA A 47 -0.30 13.85 -11.89
N ILE A 48 -0.27 13.73 -10.55
CA ILE A 48 -1.05 14.60 -9.65
C ILE A 48 -0.55 16.05 -9.79
N GLY A 49 0.77 16.27 -9.74
CA GLY A 49 1.38 17.59 -9.91
C GLY A 49 1.08 18.21 -11.27
N GLN A 50 1.07 17.41 -12.35
CA GLN A 50 0.72 17.87 -13.69
C GLN A 50 -0.76 18.30 -13.76
N VAL A 51 -1.69 17.49 -13.24
CA VAL A 51 -3.13 17.85 -13.21
C VAL A 51 -3.36 19.12 -12.41
N PHE A 52 -2.64 19.32 -11.29
CA PHE A 52 -2.69 20.57 -10.52
C PHE A 52 -2.22 21.77 -11.35
N SER A 53 -1.08 21.64 -12.02
CA SER A 53 -0.48 22.70 -12.84
C SER A 53 -1.39 23.09 -14.02
N ASP A 54 -2.12 22.13 -14.58
CA ASP A 54 -3.07 22.34 -15.68
C ASP A 54 -4.44 22.88 -15.20
N GLY A 55 -4.63 23.09 -13.90
CA GLY A 55 -5.89 23.54 -13.31
C GLY A 55 -7.01 22.50 -13.34
N GLY A 56 -6.66 21.20 -13.43
CA GLY A 56 -7.59 20.08 -13.42
C GLY A 56 -7.96 19.61 -12.01
N ASP A 57 -8.75 18.55 -11.94
CA ASP A 57 -9.17 17.94 -10.65
C ASP A 57 -8.06 17.06 -10.05
N TYR A 58 -7.01 17.71 -9.56
CA TYR A 58 -5.88 17.03 -8.91
C TYR A 58 -6.30 16.28 -7.64
N ARG A 59 -7.37 16.73 -6.96
CA ARG A 59 -7.88 16.07 -5.77
C ARG A 59 -8.47 14.69 -6.11
N ALA A 60 -9.28 14.62 -7.17
CA ALA A 60 -9.79 13.33 -7.66
C ALA A 60 -8.64 12.42 -8.12
N ARG A 61 -7.64 12.96 -8.82
CA ARG A 61 -6.45 12.20 -9.24
C ARG A 61 -5.64 11.66 -8.06
N ALA A 62 -5.48 12.45 -6.99
CA ALA A 62 -4.81 12.00 -5.76
C ALA A 62 -5.62 10.93 -5.01
N MET A 63 -6.95 11.06 -4.95
CA MET A 63 -7.83 10.05 -4.37
C MET A 63 -7.69 8.71 -5.11
N GLU A 64 -7.73 8.71 -6.44
CA GLU A 64 -7.50 7.53 -7.27
C GLU A 64 -6.13 6.90 -6.97
N HIS A 65 -5.06 7.70 -6.97
CA HIS A 65 -3.70 7.24 -6.66
C HIS A 65 -3.61 6.56 -5.29
N ILE A 66 -4.17 7.18 -4.24
CA ILE A 66 -4.14 6.62 -2.90
C ILE A 66 -4.93 5.30 -2.84
N LEU A 67 -6.12 5.24 -3.47
CA LEU A 67 -6.94 4.02 -3.49
C LEU A 67 -6.32 2.89 -4.32
N THR A 68 -5.49 3.22 -5.31
CA THR A 68 -4.80 2.23 -6.15
C THR A 68 -3.59 1.64 -5.44
N HIS A 69 -2.85 2.46 -4.69
CA HIS A 69 -1.55 2.06 -4.17
C HIS A 69 -1.54 1.71 -2.68
N TYR A 70 -2.55 2.11 -1.89
CA TYR A 70 -2.57 1.91 -0.45
C TYR A 70 -3.81 1.14 0.01
N ALA A 71 -3.65 0.26 0.96
CA ALA A 71 -4.71 -0.61 1.48
C ALA A 71 -5.78 0.08 2.34
N TYR A 72 -6.02 1.40 2.19
CA TYR A 72 -7.01 2.13 2.99
C TYR A 72 -8.47 1.65 2.79
N GLY A 73 -8.77 0.99 1.67
CA GLY A 73 -10.13 0.56 1.35
C GLY A 73 -10.65 -0.65 2.13
N ALA A 74 -9.79 -1.40 2.83
CA ALA A 74 -10.11 -2.70 3.44
C ALA A 74 -10.36 -2.63 4.96
N ASN A 75 -10.65 -1.47 5.54
CA ASN A 75 -10.67 -1.23 7.00
C ASN A 75 -9.33 -1.56 7.68
N GLN A 76 -8.23 -1.47 6.94
CA GLN A 76 -6.90 -1.66 7.48
C GLN A 76 -6.30 -0.33 7.95
N THR A 77 -5.53 -0.39 9.02
CA THR A 77 -4.70 0.72 9.44
C THR A 77 -3.41 0.69 8.63
N ILE A 78 -3.15 1.75 7.89
CA ILE A 78 -1.90 1.92 7.15
C ILE A 78 -0.89 2.62 8.05
N LEU A 79 0.32 2.10 8.09
CA LEU A 79 1.43 2.72 8.82
C LEU A 79 2.12 3.71 7.89
N PHE A 80 1.59 4.92 7.82
CA PHE A 80 2.16 5.97 6.98
C PHE A 80 2.74 7.10 7.82
N LYS A 81 4.06 7.28 7.74
CA LYS A 81 4.82 8.40 8.29
C LYS A 81 5.53 9.12 7.14
N PRO A 82 4.93 10.17 6.58
CA PRO A 82 5.53 10.92 5.48
C PRO A 82 6.69 11.83 5.94
N THR A 83 7.51 12.28 4.98
CA THR A 83 8.70 13.10 5.20
C THR A 83 8.40 14.44 5.85
N LEU A 84 7.36 15.13 5.37
CA LEU A 84 7.09 16.55 5.71
C LEU A 84 6.04 16.72 6.82
N ALA A 85 5.72 15.67 7.55
CA ALA A 85 4.80 15.73 8.68
C ALA A 85 5.57 15.90 9.99
N ALA A 86 5.28 16.95 10.74
CA ALA A 86 5.99 17.34 11.95
C ALA A 86 5.13 17.24 13.22
N GLU A 87 3.91 17.75 13.20
CA GLU A 87 3.00 17.77 14.34
C GLU A 87 2.10 16.51 14.35
N ASP A 88 1.29 16.32 13.32
CA ASP A 88 0.57 15.06 13.09
C ASP A 88 1.41 14.16 12.19
N GLN A 89 2.33 13.40 12.79
CA GLN A 89 3.35 12.65 12.07
C GLN A 89 2.82 11.44 11.30
N PHE A 90 1.65 10.91 11.66
CA PHE A 90 1.16 9.63 11.14
C PHE A 90 -0.17 9.82 10.39
N ARG A 91 -0.23 9.33 9.15
CA ARG A 91 -1.39 9.41 8.27
C ARG A 91 -2.09 8.05 8.16
N GLY A 92 -2.54 7.51 9.30
CA GLY A 92 -3.20 6.19 9.39
C GLY A 92 -4.59 6.10 8.75
N SER A 93 -5.17 7.21 8.29
CA SER A 93 -6.47 7.26 7.62
C SER A 93 -6.35 7.77 6.18
N PHE A 94 -7.28 7.36 5.32
CA PHE A 94 -7.39 7.89 3.95
C PHE A 94 -7.48 9.42 3.91
N ALA A 95 -8.26 10.02 4.80
CA ALA A 95 -8.41 11.47 4.85
C ALA A 95 -7.09 12.17 5.23
N GLY A 96 -6.31 11.60 6.17
CA GLY A 96 -5.00 12.11 6.56
C GLY A 96 -3.98 11.98 5.43
N ALA A 97 -3.99 10.85 4.71
CA ALA A 97 -3.13 10.67 3.53
C ALA A 97 -3.49 11.68 2.43
N LEU A 98 -4.78 11.84 2.11
CA LEU A 98 -5.23 12.79 1.10
C LEU A 98 -4.86 14.23 1.47
N SER A 99 -4.99 14.62 2.76
CA SER A 99 -4.55 15.91 3.26
C SER A 99 -3.06 16.14 2.97
N TYR A 100 -2.21 15.17 3.31
CA TYR A 100 -0.77 15.24 3.05
C TYR A 100 -0.46 15.40 1.55
N PHE A 101 -1.16 14.64 0.69
CA PHE A 101 -0.91 14.64 -0.76
C PHE A 101 -1.28 15.97 -1.43
N VAL A 102 -2.40 16.59 -1.08
CA VAL A 102 -2.98 17.72 -1.81
C VAL A 102 -3.13 19.01 -1.00
N GLY A 103 -2.75 18.97 0.26
CA GLY A 103 -2.95 20.07 1.20
C GLY A 103 -4.39 20.16 1.73
N THR A 104 -4.51 20.69 2.95
CA THR A 104 -5.81 21.01 3.56
C THR A 104 -5.65 22.26 4.40
N GLU A 105 -6.52 23.23 4.18
CA GLU A 105 -6.51 24.50 4.92
C GLU A 105 -6.66 24.24 6.43
N GLY A 106 -5.86 24.96 7.24
CA GLY A 106 -5.84 24.83 8.69
C GLY A 106 -5.06 23.64 9.23
N THR A 107 -4.34 22.89 8.37
CA THR A 107 -3.39 21.83 8.76
C THR A 107 -1.96 22.23 8.43
N GLU A 108 -0.97 21.42 8.87
CA GLU A 108 0.44 21.58 8.46
C GLU A 108 0.70 21.17 7.01
N ASP A 109 -0.27 20.49 6.35
CA ASP A 109 -0.09 19.86 5.06
C ASP A 109 -0.10 20.87 3.91
N GLY A 110 1.06 21.06 3.27
CA GLY A 110 1.21 21.94 2.12
C GLY A 110 0.85 21.32 0.77
N GLY A 111 0.57 19.99 0.74
CA GLY A 111 0.29 19.28 -0.49
C GLY A 111 1.56 18.77 -1.17
N PHE A 112 2.15 17.71 -0.66
CA PHE A 112 3.36 17.11 -1.20
C PHE A 112 3.26 16.78 -2.70
N ALA A 113 2.16 16.16 -3.13
CA ALA A 113 2.00 15.66 -4.50
C ALA A 113 1.56 16.71 -5.52
N ILE A 114 1.18 17.92 -5.07
CA ILE A 114 0.88 19.03 -6.00
C ILE A 114 2.12 19.85 -6.36
N ALA A 115 3.28 19.54 -5.79
CA ALA A 115 4.55 20.07 -6.28
C ALA A 115 4.79 19.58 -7.72
N PRO A 116 5.33 20.46 -8.59
CA PRO A 116 5.49 20.14 -10.01
C PRO A 116 6.72 19.27 -10.25
N TYR A 117 6.70 18.04 -9.73
CA TYR A 117 7.75 17.05 -10.02
C TYR A 117 7.65 16.59 -11.48
N THR A 118 8.82 16.37 -12.10
CA THR A 118 8.94 15.88 -13.48
C THR A 118 9.33 14.42 -13.55
N ASP A 119 9.89 13.87 -12.47
CA ASP A 119 10.29 12.47 -12.35
C ASP A 119 10.38 12.03 -10.88
N VAL A 120 10.21 10.73 -10.64
CA VAL A 120 10.52 10.06 -9.36
C VAL A 120 11.32 8.80 -9.67
N ARG A 121 12.61 8.84 -9.38
CA ARG A 121 13.55 7.75 -9.62
C ARG A 121 13.82 6.99 -8.32
N TRP A 122 14.01 5.67 -8.43
CA TRP A 122 14.23 4.77 -7.30
C TRP A 122 15.64 4.17 -7.32
N GLU A 123 16.25 4.04 -6.16
CA GLU A 123 17.45 3.28 -5.89
C GLU A 123 17.20 2.35 -4.69
N ASN A 124 16.85 1.10 -4.98
CA ASN A 124 16.53 0.12 -3.96
C ASN A 124 17.82 -0.42 -3.32
N GLU A 125 17.89 -0.36 -1.99
CA GLU A 125 18.93 -1.09 -1.23
C GLU A 125 18.60 -2.59 -1.26
N GLY A 126 17.33 -2.94 -1.11
CA GLY A 126 16.88 -4.32 -1.22
C GLY A 126 15.40 -4.51 -0.97
N THR A 127 14.94 -5.71 -1.35
CA THR A 127 13.58 -6.21 -1.13
C THR A 127 13.66 -7.55 -0.40
N VAL A 128 12.94 -7.68 0.72
CA VAL A 128 12.78 -8.93 1.46
C VAL A 128 11.33 -9.41 1.30
N ILE A 129 11.17 -10.63 0.84
CA ILE A 129 9.86 -11.27 0.67
C ILE A 129 9.67 -12.27 1.80
N SER A 130 8.47 -12.30 2.40
CA SER A 130 8.13 -13.27 3.45
C SER A 130 8.20 -14.71 2.92
N GLU A 131 8.41 -15.68 3.80
CA GLU A 131 8.57 -17.10 3.43
C GLU A 131 7.34 -17.66 2.69
N ASP A 132 6.16 -17.17 3.04
CA ASP A 132 4.90 -17.53 2.38
C ASP A 132 4.63 -16.71 1.08
N GLY A 133 5.50 -15.77 0.74
CA GLY A 133 5.37 -14.91 -0.44
C GLY A 133 4.23 -13.88 -0.38
N GLN A 134 3.58 -13.69 0.79
CA GLN A 134 2.40 -12.83 0.88
C GLN A 134 2.70 -11.38 1.29
N MET A 135 3.92 -11.12 1.78
CA MET A 135 4.39 -9.79 2.14
C MET A 135 5.76 -9.52 1.54
N ALA A 136 6.01 -8.27 1.19
CA ALA A 136 7.34 -7.78 0.83
C ALA A 136 7.66 -6.51 1.61
N VAL A 137 8.93 -6.34 1.98
CA VAL A 137 9.46 -5.10 2.56
C VAL A 137 10.62 -4.63 1.70
N ALA A 138 10.59 -3.38 1.29
CA ALA A 138 11.65 -2.76 0.50
C ALA A 138 12.10 -1.46 1.15
N MET A 139 13.40 -1.16 1.03
CA MET A 139 13.97 0.11 1.46
C MET A 139 15.03 0.59 0.48
N GLY A 140 15.31 1.89 0.55
CA GLY A 140 16.31 2.54 -0.29
C GLY A 140 16.10 4.04 -0.35
N ASN A 141 16.45 4.62 -1.49
CA ASN A 141 16.26 6.03 -1.76
C ASN A 141 15.34 6.22 -2.96
N TYR A 142 14.57 7.29 -2.95
CA TYR A 142 13.89 7.80 -4.12
C TYR A 142 14.19 9.30 -4.28
N PHE A 143 14.19 9.74 -5.51
CA PHE A 143 14.64 11.07 -5.89
C PHE A 143 13.54 11.76 -6.65
N PHE A 144 13.12 12.91 -6.13
CA PHE A 144 12.08 13.73 -6.74
C PHE A 144 12.73 14.84 -7.55
N THR A 145 12.59 14.81 -8.87
CA THR A 145 13.14 15.83 -9.76
C THR A 145 12.13 16.97 -9.94
N GLY A 146 12.54 18.18 -9.58
CA GLY A 146 11.76 19.40 -9.80
C GLY A 146 11.84 19.91 -11.24
N THR A 147 11.06 20.93 -11.58
CA THR A 147 11.08 21.56 -12.91
C THR A 147 12.39 22.29 -13.22
N ASP A 148 13.20 22.59 -12.21
CA ASP A 148 14.55 23.14 -12.34
C ASP A 148 15.62 22.08 -12.61
N GLY A 149 15.25 20.80 -12.66
CA GLY A 149 16.12 19.67 -12.84
C GLY A 149 16.88 19.23 -11.60
N ASN A 150 16.67 19.89 -10.45
CA ASN A 150 17.29 19.47 -9.19
C ASN A 150 16.55 18.26 -8.59
N GLU A 151 17.31 17.32 -8.03
CA GLU A 151 16.78 16.15 -7.34
C GLU A 151 16.77 16.38 -5.81
N THR A 152 15.65 16.04 -5.18
CA THR A 152 15.56 15.91 -3.72
C THR A 152 15.63 14.43 -3.36
N LYS A 153 16.70 14.04 -2.67
CA LYS A 153 16.86 12.67 -2.15
C LYS A 153 16.04 12.48 -0.89
N VAL A 154 15.28 11.40 -0.85
CA VAL A 154 14.48 10.99 0.31
C VAL A 154 14.72 9.49 0.56
N GLU A 155 14.82 9.10 1.82
CA GLU A 155 14.90 7.71 2.25
C GLU A 155 13.49 7.13 2.36
N TYR A 156 13.32 5.84 2.03
CA TYR A 156 12.03 5.17 2.16
C TYR A 156 12.15 3.78 2.77
N SER A 157 11.07 3.35 3.41
CA SER A 157 10.80 1.96 3.75
C SER A 157 9.32 1.68 3.47
N PHE A 158 9.04 0.70 2.62
CA PHE A 158 7.70 0.28 2.27
C PHE A 158 7.48 -1.19 2.64
N ALA A 159 6.26 -1.52 3.06
CA ALA A 159 5.79 -2.88 3.10
C ALA A 159 4.56 -3.03 2.21
N TYR A 160 4.49 -4.15 1.52
CA TYR A 160 3.45 -4.48 0.54
C TYR A 160 2.77 -5.80 0.91
N ALA A 161 1.50 -5.91 0.56
CA ALA A 161 0.78 -7.18 0.47
C ALA A 161 -0.07 -7.19 -0.79
N LYS A 162 -0.46 -8.37 -1.28
CA LYS A 162 -1.43 -8.48 -2.37
C LYS A 162 -2.85 -8.33 -1.83
N ASP A 163 -3.67 -7.59 -2.55
CA ASP A 163 -5.11 -7.54 -2.35
C ASP A 163 -5.78 -8.82 -2.87
N ARG A 164 -7.12 -8.87 -2.87
CA ARG A 164 -7.88 -10.03 -3.35
C ARG A 164 -7.79 -10.25 -4.86
N ASN A 165 -7.38 -9.22 -5.61
CA ASN A 165 -7.22 -9.29 -7.06
C ASN A 165 -5.78 -9.70 -7.45
N GLY A 166 -4.85 -9.68 -6.50
CA GLY A 166 -3.44 -9.94 -6.69
C GLY A 166 -2.61 -8.68 -6.92
N ASP A 167 -3.19 -7.49 -6.78
CA ASP A 167 -2.49 -6.21 -6.91
C ASP A 167 -1.75 -5.87 -5.61
N LEU A 168 -0.55 -5.28 -5.73
CA LEU A 168 0.24 -4.88 -4.57
C LEU A 168 -0.30 -3.59 -3.96
N GLU A 169 -0.63 -3.64 -2.67
CA GLU A 169 -1.01 -2.48 -1.87
C GLU A 169 0.01 -2.20 -0.77
N ILE A 170 0.25 -0.92 -0.51
CA ILE A 170 1.16 -0.44 0.54
C ILE A 170 0.46 -0.52 1.90
N LEU A 171 1.06 -1.25 2.84
CA LEU A 171 0.65 -1.35 4.24
C LEU A 171 1.48 -0.45 5.16
N LEU A 172 2.75 -0.24 4.81
CA LEU A 172 3.68 0.65 5.50
C LEU A 172 4.39 1.53 4.49
N HIS A 173 4.41 2.82 4.76
CA HIS A 173 5.21 3.82 4.06
C HIS A 173 5.85 4.75 5.10
N HIS A 174 7.13 4.61 5.31
CA HIS A 174 7.93 5.56 6.07
C HIS A 174 8.91 6.25 5.13
N SER A 175 9.00 7.56 5.23
CA SER A 175 9.99 8.34 4.50
C SER A 175 10.59 9.45 5.36
N SER A 176 11.85 9.78 5.08
CA SER A 176 12.64 10.78 5.78
C SER A 176 13.66 11.43 4.86
N LEU A 177 14.08 12.65 5.19
CA LEU A 177 15.29 13.20 4.60
C LEU A 177 16.52 12.51 5.21
N PRO A 178 17.62 12.37 4.44
CA PRO A 178 18.89 11.88 4.98
C PRO A 178 19.34 12.72 6.16
N PHE A 179 19.92 12.07 7.15
CA PHE A 179 20.48 12.77 8.30
C PHE A 179 21.57 13.76 7.84
N SER A 180 21.44 15.01 8.28
CA SER A 180 22.44 16.06 8.06
C SER A 180 23.16 16.33 9.38
N ALA A 181 24.46 16.01 9.44
CA ALA A 181 25.33 16.42 10.54
C ALA A 181 25.60 17.92 10.41
N ASN A 182 25.23 18.71 11.43
CA ASN A 182 25.59 20.14 11.56
C ASN A 182 27.06 20.30 11.91
#